data_4590e44ebcdf16548cb511a572dbea8d
#
_entry.id   4590e44ebcdf16548cb511a572dbea8d
#
_cell.length_a   1.000
_cell.length_b   1.000
_cell.length_c   1.000
_cell.angle_alpha   90.00
_cell.angle_beta   90.00
_cell.angle_gamma   90.00
#
_symmetry.space_group_name_H-M   'P 1'
#
loop_
_entity.id
_entity.type
_entity.pdbx_description
1 polymer ?
#
loop_
_entity_poly.entity_id
_entity_poly.type
_entity_poly.pdbx_seq_one_letter_code
_entity_poly.pdbx_strand_id
1 'polypeptide(L)'
;MVTAHSGKELAEPNFKGYGHHPLLAACDNTAKPLAWMLRPGSAGSNTAADHLRLLREAIAALPPAFRRRLMITCDGAGASHGLISELDRLAARPGCQVIYSAGWELGAREKAVIAKVPEHAWQAAADGRGQVRERRADDACADERCRHRQCGTGEAHVTELTGLLREGPAGDQLKAWPKTMRIFARRERPHPGAQLTLFEAEDGWRYSLWVTNRPATTKGWRGQCAYIDAAHRVHARAGDVPHRQGHRPGAFAVL
;
A
#
# COMPACT_ATOMS: atom_id res chain seq x y z
N MET A 1 13.11 -7.76 9.15
CA MET A 1 13.72 -7.81 10.51
C MET A 1 15.15 -8.28 10.38
N VAL A 2 16.09 -7.63 11.07
CA VAL A 2 17.49 -8.05 11.14
C VAL A 2 17.67 -8.75 12.47
N THR A 3 18.06 -10.02 12.44
CA THR A 3 18.27 -10.84 13.64
C THR A 3 19.65 -10.57 14.24
N ALA A 4 19.75 -10.60 15.56
CA ALA A 4 21.00 -10.49 16.30
C ALA A 4 21.14 -11.68 17.26
N HIS A 5 22.37 -12.01 17.65
CA HIS A 5 22.62 -13.14 18.55
C HIS A 5 22.43 -12.80 20.04
N SER A 6 22.33 -11.53 20.38
CA SER A 6 22.20 -11.07 21.77
C SER A 6 21.51 -9.71 21.85
N GLY A 7 21.12 -9.31 23.07
CA GLY A 7 20.51 -8.01 23.35
C GLY A 7 21.46 -6.81 23.32
N LYS A 8 22.59 -6.88 22.62
CA LYS A 8 23.54 -5.76 22.48
C LYS A 8 23.04 -4.76 21.45
N GLU A 9 23.46 -3.51 21.57
CA GLU A 9 23.26 -2.45 20.58
C GLU A 9 21.78 -2.22 20.20
N LEU A 10 20.88 -2.21 21.19
CA LEU A 10 19.43 -2.03 21.00
C LEU A 10 18.74 -3.19 20.23
N ALA A 11 19.39 -4.32 20.09
CA ALA A 11 18.75 -5.53 19.63
C ALA A 11 17.89 -6.09 20.77
N GLU A 12 16.63 -5.64 20.83
CA GLU A 12 15.70 -6.06 21.87
C GLU A 12 15.01 -7.39 21.54
N PRO A 13 14.55 -8.12 22.57
CA PRO A 13 13.82 -9.35 22.35
C PRO A 13 12.50 -9.08 21.63
N ASN A 14 12.16 -9.93 20.68
CA ASN A 14 10.88 -10.01 20.01
C ASN A 14 10.42 -11.48 20.03
N PHE A 15 9.28 -11.77 19.43
CA PHE A 15 8.72 -13.14 19.43
C PHE A 15 9.60 -14.20 18.76
N LYS A 16 10.68 -13.82 18.06
CA LYS A 16 11.62 -14.73 17.38
C LYS A 16 13.06 -14.63 17.92
N GLY A 17 13.30 -13.91 19.02
CA GLY A 17 14.62 -13.69 19.60
C GLY A 17 15.04 -12.23 19.59
N TYR A 18 16.33 -11.96 19.51
CA TYR A 18 16.85 -10.59 19.45
C TYR A 18 16.90 -10.08 18.01
N GLY A 19 16.64 -8.80 17.81
CA GLY A 19 16.71 -8.21 16.49
C GLY A 19 16.51 -6.71 16.46
N HIS A 20 16.63 -6.18 15.26
CA HIS A 20 16.33 -4.79 14.92
C HIS A 20 15.17 -4.72 13.96
N HIS A 21 14.47 -3.60 13.99
CA HIS A 21 13.34 -3.33 13.09
C HIS A 21 13.72 -2.18 12.15
N PRO A 22 14.35 -2.45 10.99
CA PRO A 22 14.79 -1.42 10.07
C PRO A 22 13.60 -0.75 9.36
N LEU A 23 13.78 0.54 9.06
CA LEU A 23 13.02 1.25 8.05
C LEU A 23 13.94 1.57 6.87
N LEU A 24 13.45 1.44 5.66
CA LEU A 24 14.19 1.70 4.42
C LEU A 24 13.35 2.55 3.49
N ALA A 25 13.95 3.59 2.95
CA ALA A 25 13.41 4.33 1.81
C ALA A 25 14.29 4.10 0.58
N ALA A 26 13.69 3.74 -0.52
CA ALA A 26 14.38 3.50 -1.78
C ALA A 26 13.73 4.28 -2.93
N CYS A 27 14.52 4.58 -3.95
CA CYS A 27 14.03 5.13 -5.20
C CYS A 27 13.60 3.99 -6.13
N ASP A 28 12.31 3.86 -6.36
CA ASP A 28 11.72 2.80 -7.18
C ASP A 28 12.24 2.79 -8.62
N ASN A 29 12.50 3.97 -9.18
CA ASN A 29 13.01 4.13 -10.54
C ASN A 29 14.42 3.56 -10.75
N THR A 30 15.22 3.53 -9.69
CA THR A 30 16.65 3.16 -9.77
C THR A 30 17.01 1.99 -8.86
N ALA A 31 16.05 1.53 -8.04
CA ALA A 31 16.24 0.54 -6.98
C ALA A 31 17.37 0.91 -5.97
N LYS A 32 17.72 2.20 -5.88
CA LYS A 32 18.78 2.67 -4.98
C LYS A 32 18.19 3.07 -3.63
N PRO A 33 18.84 2.70 -2.51
CA PRO A 33 18.47 3.21 -1.20
C PRO A 33 18.69 4.72 -1.15
N LEU A 34 17.74 5.45 -0.55
CA LEU A 34 17.79 6.90 -0.33
C LEU A 34 18.09 7.22 1.13
N ALA A 35 17.48 6.48 2.03
CA ALA A 35 17.67 6.61 3.47
C ALA A 35 17.33 5.30 4.15
N TRP A 36 17.92 5.08 5.31
CA TRP A 36 17.59 3.92 6.14
C TRP A 36 17.82 4.23 7.62
N MET A 37 17.09 3.54 8.46
CA MET A 37 17.17 3.68 9.91
C MET A 37 17.08 2.31 10.54
N LEU A 38 18.02 2.00 11.43
CA LEU A 38 17.96 0.81 12.26
C LEU A 38 17.32 1.18 13.60
N ARG A 39 16.22 0.53 13.95
CA ARG A 39 15.45 0.78 15.16
C ARG A 39 15.59 -0.39 16.13
N PRO A 40 15.32 -0.17 17.43
CA PRO A 40 15.21 -1.28 18.39
C PRO A 40 14.25 -2.36 17.89
N GLY A 41 14.48 -3.61 18.25
CA GLY A 41 13.64 -4.73 17.85
C GLY A 41 12.20 -4.63 18.34
N SER A 42 11.98 -3.92 19.45
CA SER A 42 10.67 -3.63 20.04
C SER A 42 9.95 -2.45 19.38
N ALA A 43 10.58 -1.72 18.45
CA ALA A 43 9.99 -0.56 17.81
C ALA A 43 8.69 -0.95 17.05
N GLY A 44 7.63 -0.21 17.32
CA GLY A 44 6.35 -0.38 16.63
C GLY A 44 6.47 -0.09 15.12
N SER A 45 5.69 -0.81 14.31
CA SER A 45 5.68 -0.64 12.85
C SER A 45 5.25 0.77 12.43
N ASN A 46 4.42 1.44 13.23
CA ASN A 46 3.74 2.68 12.89
C ASN A 46 4.26 3.92 13.64
N THR A 47 5.54 3.96 14.01
CA THR A 47 6.13 5.13 14.66
C THR A 47 6.19 6.30 13.69
N ALA A 48 5.22 7.21 13.75
CA ALA A 48 5.11 8.35 12.85
C ALA A 48 6.38 9.21 12.82
N ALA A 49 7.03 9.42 13.96
CA ALA A 49 8.26 10.20 14.06
C ALA A 49 9.40 9.62 13.23
N ASP A 50 9.57 8.29 13.25
CA ASP A 50 10.60 7.60 12.49
C ASP A 50 10.31 7.66 10.98
N HIS A 51 9.06 7.45 10.58
CA HIS A 51 8.66 7.60 9.18
C HIS A 51 8.87 9.03 8.67
N LEU A 52 8.54 10.06 9.48
CA LEU A 52 8.76 11.45 9.12
C LEU A 52 10.23 11.80 8.99
N ARG A 53 11.07 11.27 9.86
CA ARG A 53 12.53 11.43 9.78
C ARG A 53 13.06 10.80 8.50
N LEU A 54 12.72 9.54 8.26
CA LEU A 54 13.15 8.80 7.07
C LEU A 54 12.68 9.48 5.77
N LEU A 55 11.43 9.96 5.74
CA LEU A 55 10.87 10.70 4.61
C LEU A 55 11.69 11.96 4.28
N ARG A 56 12.06 12.75 5.30
CA ARG A 56 12.86 13.98 5.10
C ARG A 56 14.26 13.65 4.57
N GLU A 57 14.90 12.64 5.13
CA GLU A 57 16.23 12.19 4.69
C GLU A 57 16.17 11.65 3.25
N ALA A 58 15.15 10.85 2.90
CA ALA A 58 14.96 10.34 1.55
C ALA A 58 14.72 11.46 0.53
N ILE A 59 13.88 12.45 0.84
CA ILE A 59 13.64 13.60 -0.04
C ILE A 59 14.93 14.44 -0.18
N ALA A 60 15.69 14.62 0.88
CA ALA A 60 16.96 15.35 0.85
C ALA A 60 18.03 14.65 0.00
N ALA A 61 18.01 13.33 -0.07
CA ALA A 61 18.92 12.53 -0.90
C ALA A 61 18.60 12.63 -2.41
N LEU A 62 17.39 13.04 -2.79
CA LEU A 62 17.03 13.23 -4.19
C LEU A 62 17.68 14.50 -4.77
N PRO A 63 18.01 14.51 -6.08
CA PRO A 63 18.39 15.74 -6.76
C PRO A 63 17.29 16.79 -6.66
N PRO A 64 17.60 18.10 -6.49
CA PRO A 64 16.62 19.17 -6.26
C PRO A 64 15.50 19.23 -7.31
N ALA A 65 15.79 18.92 -8.56
CA ALA A 65 14.84 18.92 -9.67
C ALA A 65 13.68 17.92 -9.48
N PHE A 66 13.88 16.86 -8.69
CA PHE A 66 12.87 15.80 -8.49
C PHE A 66 12.09 15.96 -7.17
N ARG A 67 12.55 16.78 -6.23
CA ARG A 67 11.95 16.89 -4.88
C ARG A 67 10.51 17.41 -4.86
N ARG A 68 10.05 18.03 -5.95
CA ARG A 68 8.69 18.60 -6.06
C ARG A 68 7.71 17.72 -6.79
N ARG A 69 8.15 16.60 -7.40
CA ARG A 69 7.31 15.68 -8.16
C ARG A 69 7.55 14.27 -7.66
N LEU A 70 6.80 13.89 -6.65
CA LEU A 70 6.99 12.65 -5.92
C LEU A 70 5.76 11.77 -5.99
N MET A 71 5.97 10.49 -6.14
CA MET A 71 5.02 9.46 -5.73
C MET A 71 5.66 8.70 -4.57
N ILE A 72 4.99 8.69 -3.44
CA ILE A 72 5.50 8.09 -2.20
C ILE A 72 4.59 6.94 -1.84
N THR A 73 5.17 5.77 -1.65
CA THR A 73 4.42 4.60 -1.27
C THR A 73 4.97 4.02 0.02
N CYS A 74 4.07 3.65 0.90
CA CYS A 74 4.40 3.00 2.16
C CYS A 74 3.77 1.62 2.19
N ASP A 75 4.54 0.63 2.60
CA ASP A 75 4.06 -0.74 2.76
C ASP A 75 3.22 -0.89 4.04
N GLY A 76 2.33 -1.88 4.03
CA GLY A 76 1.60 -2.43 5.16
C GLY A 76 1.02 -1.40 6.13
N ALA A 77 1.67 -1.24 7.26
CA ALA A 77 1.22 -0.41 8.37
C ALA A 77 1.60 1.08 8.25
N GLY A 78 2.02 1.56 7.06
CA GLY A 78 2.54 2.91 6.85
C GLY A 78 1.54 4.06 7.02
N ALA A 79 0.24 3.80 7.03
CA ALA A 79 -0.77 4.85 7.15
C ALA A 79 -0.97 5.33 8.60
N SER A 80 0.06 5.92 9.21
CA SER A 80 -0.11 6.67 10.45
C SER A 80 -0.65 8.06 10.16
N HIS A 81 -1.47 8.59 11.09
CA HIS A 81 -2.04 9.94 10.96
C HIS A 81 -0.95 11.00 10.72
N GLY A 82 0.16 10.92 11.47
CA GLY A 82 1.26 11.90 11.35
C GLY A 82 1.91 11.85 9.96
N LEU A 83 2.17 10.66 9.42
CA LEU A 83 2.78 10.52 8.09
C LEU A 83 1.83 11.01 7.00
N ILE A 84 0.58 10.57 7.00
CA ILE A 84 -0.40 10.96 5.97
C ILE A 84 -0.67 12.46 6.00
N SER A 85 -0.78 13.09 7.18
CA SER A 85 -0.93 14.54 7.31
C SER A 85 0.27 15.31 6.75
N GLU A 86 1.50 14.83 6.97
CA GLU A 86 2.69 15.44 6.41
C GLU A 86 2.76 15.30 4.89
N LEU A 87 2.40 14.12 4.35
CA LEU A 87 2.35 13.90 2.90
C LEU A 87 1.32 14.81 2.22
N ASP A 88 0.17 15.00 2.85
CA ASP A 88 -0.87 15.92 2.38
C ASP A 88 -0.38 17.38 2.43
N ARG A 89 0.29 17.76 3.52
CA ARG A 89 0.91 19.09 3.66
C ARG A 89 1.98 19.33 2.58
N LEU A 90 2.78 18.34 2.23
CA LEU A 90 3.73 18.42 1.14
C LEU A 90 3.04 18.58 -0.21
N ALA A 91 1.94 17.84 -0.43
CA ALA A 91 1.16 17.93 -1.65
C ALA A 91 0.48 19.28 -1.84
N ALA A 92 0.10 19.94 -0.75
CA ALA A 92 -0.52 21.27 -0.75
C ALA A 92 0.46 22.42 -1.02
N ARG A 93 1.77 22.18 -1.03
CA ARG A 93 2.76 23.23 -1.29
C ARG A 93 2.71 23.71 -2.74
N PRO A 94 2.76 25.03 -2.99
CA PRO A 94 2.81 25.57 -4.35
C PRO A 94 3.95 24.97 -5.18
N GLY A 95 3.63 24.55 -6.39
CA GLY A 95 4.60 23.95 -7.31
C GLY A 95 5.04 22.52 -6.96
N CYS A 96 4.43 21.89 -5.96
CA CYS A 96 4.64 20.49 -5.62
C CYS A 96 3.53 19.62 -6.22
N GLN A 97 3.92 18.45 -6.67
CA GLN A 97 3.03 17.36 -7.10
C GLN A 97 3.41 16.10 -6.31
N VAL A 98 2.82 15.94 -5.15
CA VAL A 98 3.08 14.79 -4.29
C VAL A 98 1.84 13.92 -4.26
N ILE A 99 1.97 12.70 -4.75
CA ILE A 99 0.96 11.66 -4.65
C ILE A 99 1.49 10.61 -3.67
N TYR A 100 0.65 10.17 -2.77
CA TYR A 100 1.00 9.08 -1.87
C TYR A 100 0.06 7.89 -2.02
N SER A 101 0.55 6.73 -1.60
CA SER A 101 -0.23 5.52 -1.43
C SER A 101 0.34 4.73 -0.24
N ALA A 102 -0.48 4.41 0.74
CA ALA A 102 -0.05 3.71 1.95
C ALA A 102 -1.04 2.61 2.33
N GLY A 103 -0.53 1.49 2.79
CA GLY A 103 -1.37 0.41 3.29
C GLY A 103 -2.26 0.88 4.44
N TRP A 104 -3.48 0.35 4.52
CA TRP A 104 -4.46 0.66 5.56
C TRP A 104 -4.89 -0.61 6.26
N GLU A 105 -5.07 -0.53 7.57
CA GLU A 105 -5.46 -1.68 8.37
C GLU A 105 -6.93 -2.09 8.12
N LEU A 106 -7.18 -3.39 8.00
CA LEU A 106 -8.51 -3.97 7.94
C LEU A 106 -9.05 -4.20 9.36
N GLY A 107 -9.49 -3.13 10.00
CA GLY A 107 -10.07 -3.18 11.34
C GLY A 107 -11.56 -3.59 11.34
N ALA A 108 -12.16 -3.61 12.52
CA ALA A 108 -13.58 -3.97 12.68
C ALA A 108 -14.52 -3.00 11.95
N ARG A 109 -14.15 -1.72 11.91
CA ARG A 109 -14.89 -0.67 11.20
C ARG A 109 -14.90 -0.91 9.69
N GLU A 110 -13.74 -1.19 9.12
CA GLU A 110 -13.60 -1.43 7.69
C GLU A 110 -14.35 -2.71 7.27
N LYS A 111 -14.27 -3.77 8.06
CA LYS A 111 -15.03 -5.01 7.86
C LYS A 111 -16.53 -4.77 7.85
N ALA A 112 -17.04 -4.00 8.83
CA ALA A 112 -18.46 -3.65 8.91
C ALA A 112 -18.95 -2.81 7.72
N VAL A 113 -18.08 -1.97 7.14
CA VAL A 113 -18.39 -1.19 5.94
C VAL A 113 -18.33 -2.08 4.70
N ILE A 114 -17.30 -2.92 4.56
CA ILE A 114 -17.15 -3.85 3.43
C ILE A 114 -18.36 -4.78 3.31
N ALA A 115 -18.87 -5.29 4.42
CA ALA A 115 -20.05 -6.16 4.43
C ALA A 115 -21.33 -5.47 3.90
N LYS A 116 -21.35 -4.14 3.80
CA LYS A 116 -22.47 -3.35 3.28
C LYS A 116 -22.27 -2.87 1.84
N VAL A 117 -21.10 -3.08 1.27
CA VAL A 117 -20.80 -2.68 -0.11
C VAL A 117 -21.57 -3.57 -1.07
N PRO A 118 -22.49 -3.01 -1.89
CA PRO A 118 -23.24 -3.82 -2.84
C PRO A 118 -22.33 -4.36 -3.94
N GLU A 119 -22.67 -5.53 -4.48
CA GLU A 119 -21.82 -6.23 -5.46
C GLU A 119 -21.48 -5.36 -6.69
N HIS A 120 -22.44 -4.59 -7.18
CA HIS A 120 -22.25 -3.71 -8.34
C HIS A 120 -21.25 -2.56 -8.10
N ALA A 121 -20.92 -2.23 -6.85
CA ALA A 121 -19.91 -1.22 -6.51
C ALA A 121 -18.47 -1.75 -6.60
N TRP A 122 -18.31 -3.06 -6.70
CA TRP A 122 -17.01 -3.68 -6.90
C TRP A 122 -16.67 -3.69 -8.40
N GLN A 123 -15.63 -2.96 -8.77
CA GLN A 123 -15.12 -2.91 -10.14
C GLN A 123 -14.03 -3.96 -10.32
N ALA A 124 -14.03 -4.65 -11.46
CA ALA A 124 -12.96 -5.59 -11.77
C ALA A 124 -11.59 -4.91 -11.76
N ALA A 125 -10.62 -5.52 -11.06
CA ALA A 125 -9.26 -5.02 -10.99
C ALA A 125 -8.53 -5.22 -12.31
N ALA A 126 -7.60 -4.31 -12.65
CA ALA A 126 -6.74 -4.45 -13.81
C ALA A 126 -5.41 -5.13 -13.45
N ASP A 127 -4.85 -5.87 -14.39
CA ASP A 127 -3.48 -6.36 -14.31
C ASP A 127 -2.46 -5.25 -14.65
N GLY A 128 -1.17 -5.58 -14.61
CA GLY A 128 -0.11 -4.63 -14.95
C GLY A 128 -0.05 -4.20 -16.42
N ARG A 129 -0.89 -4.81 -17.28
CA ARG A 129 -1.07 -4.47 -18.69
C ARG A 129 -2.36 -3.69 -18.94
N GLY A 130 -3.14 -3.44 -17.87
CA GLY A 130 -4.45 -2.77 -17.96
C GLY A 130 -5.58 -3.68 -18.39
N GLN A 131 -5.37 -5.00 -18.45
CA GLN A 131 -6.41 -5.97 -18.75
C GLN A 131 -7.18 -6.31 -17.49
N VAL A 132 -8.49 -6.49 -17.64
CA VAL A 132 -9.36 -6.89 -16.53
C VAL A 132 -8.96 -8.26 -16.01
N ARG A 133 -8.88 -8.39 -14.70
CA ARG A 133 -8.65 -9.68 -14.02
C ARG A 133 -9.97 -10.41 -13.83
N GLU A 134 -10.38 -11.11 -14.84
CA GLU A 134 -11.48 -12.07 -14.77
C GLU A 134 -10.95 -13.47 -14.47
N ARG A 135 -11.79 -14.29 -13.83
CA ARG A 135 -11.48 -15.70 -13.63
C ARG A 135 -11.45 -16.38 -15.00
N ARG A 136 -10.29 -16.86 -15.43
CA ARG A 136 -10.21 -17.75 -16.57
C ARG A 136 -10.70 -19.11 -16.16
N ALA A 137 -11.50 -19.74 -17.00
CA ALA A 137 -11.98 -21.10 -16.77
C ALA A 137 -10.82 -22.13 -16.56
N ASP A 138 -9.65 -21.80 -17.11
CA ASP A 138 -8.43 -22.63 -17.07
C ASP A 138 -7.55 -22.36 -15.84
N ASP A 139 -7.90 -21.40 -14.98
CA ASP A 139 -7.12 -21.06 -13.77
C ASP A 139 -7.34 -22.05 -12.61
N ALA A 140 -8.15 -23.07 -12.80
CA ALA A 140 -8.21 -24.24 -11.93
C ALA A 140 -6.96 -25.08 -12.16
N CYS A 141 -5.87 -24.74 -11.47
CA CYS A 141 -4.71 -25.61 -11.44
C CYS A 141 -5.14 -26.97 -10.85
N ALA A 142 -5.20 -27.99 -11.69
CA ALA A 142 -5.54 -29.35 -11.30
C ALA A 142 -4.44 -30.02 -10.45
N ASP A 143 -3.30 -29.35 -10.25
CA ASP A 143 -2.17 -29.87 -9.49
C ASP A 143 -2.10 -29.24 -8.09
N GLU A 144 -2.40 -30.02 -7.07
CA GLU A 144 -2.26 -29.65 -5.65
C GLU A 144 -0.82 -29.24 -5.26
N ARG A 145 0.17 -29.52 -6.10
CA ARG A 145 1.59 -29.17 -5.94
C ARG A 145 2.01 -27.95 -6.72
N CYS A 146 1.10 -27.27 -7.37
CA CYS A 146 1.44 -26.11 -8.19
C CYS A 146 2.03 -24.98 -7.36
N ARG A 147 3.34 -24.79 -7.47
CA ARG A 147 4.10 -23.69 -6.87
C ARG A 147 4.22 -22.45 -7.79
N HIS A 148 3.52 -22.43 -8.91
CA HIS A 148 3.60 -21.31 -9.83
C HIS A 148 2.89 -20.09 -9.26
N ARG A 149 3.60 -18.98 -9.13
CA ARG A 149 3.06 -17.67 -8.71
C ARG A 149 1.89 -17.17 -9.57
N GLN A 150 1.60 -17.85 -10.66
CA GLN A 150 0.56 -17.49 -11.63
C GLN A 150 -0.74 -18.31 -11.46
N CYS A 151 -0.69 -19.44 -10.76
CA CYS A 151 -1.87 -20.25 -10.49
C CYS A 151 -2.65 -19.67 -9.31
N GLY A 152 -3.32 -18.60 -9.48
CA GLY A 152 -4.04 -17.91 -8.40
C GLY A 152 -4.29 -16.45 -8.73
N THR A 153 -3.99 -16.05 -9.96
CA THR A 153 -4.32 -14.71 -10.46
C THR A 153 -5.82 -14.60 -10.76
N GLY A 154 -6.61 -15.27 -9.92
CA GLY A 154 -8.04 -15.27 -10.00
C GLY A 154 -8.66 -13.88 -9.93
N GLU A 155 -9.94 -13.90 -10.03
CA GLU A 155 -10.86 -12.79 -9.89
C GLU A 155 -10.44 -11.81 -8.77
N ALA A 156 -10.34 -10.55 -9.11
CA ALA A 156 -10.04 -9.49 -8.16
C ALA A 156 -10.87 -8.24 -8.48
N HIS A 157 -11.38 -7.61 -7.43
CA HIS A 157 -12.21 -6.41 -7.55
C HIS A 157 -11.73 -5.31 -6.61
N VAL A 158 -12.07 -4.08 -6.94
CA VAL A 158 -11.69 -2.89 -6.18
C VAL A 158 -12.90 -1.99 -6.00
N THR A 159 -12.99 -1.37 -4.84
CA THR A 159 -14.00 -0.35 -4.55
C THR A 159 -13.40 0.78 -3.72
N GLU A 160 -14.06 1.93 -3.75
CA GLU A 160 -13.73 3.05 -2.87
C GLU A 160 -14.66 3.04 -1.65
N LEU A 161 -14.06 3.10 -0.47
CA LEU A 161 -14.78 3.11 0.81
C LEU A 161 -14.87 4.50 1.44
N THR A 162 -14.28 5.53 0.84
CA THR A 162 -14.11 6.88 1.44
C THR A 162 -15.41 7.45 1.97
N GLY A 163 -16.46 7.48 1.15
CA GLY A 163 -17.78 8.02 1.53
C GLY A 163 -18.39 7.22 2.68
N LEU A 164 -18.48 5.91 2.52
CA LEU A 164 -19.07 5.03 3.52
C LEU A 164 -18.37 5.11 4.89
N LEU A 165 -17.04 5.26 4.89
CA LEU A 165 -16.26 5.39 6.13
C LEU A 165 -16.36 6.77 6.75
N ARG A 166 -16.51 7.85 5.96
CA ARG A 166 -16.63 9.23 6.47
C ARG A 166 -18.02 9.62 6.88
N GLU A 167 -19.04 9.11 6.19
CA GLU A 167 -20.45 9.45 6.42
C GLU A 167 -21.15 8.57 7.48
N GLY A 168 -20.56 7.41 7.78
CA GLY A 168 -21.11 6.47 8.77
C GLY A 168 -20.84 6.90 10.23
N PRO A 169 -21.39 6.16 11.20
CA PRO A 169 -21.20 6.42 12.64
C PRO A 169 -19.73 6.43 13.06
N ALA A 170 -18.86 5.77 12.28
CA ALA A 170 -17.42 5.75 12.50
C ALA A 170 -16.68 6.94 11.85
N GLY A 171 -17.37 7.84 11.15
CA GLY A 171 -16.78 8.98 10.45
C GLY A 171 -16.03 9.94 11.38
N ASP A 172 -16.40 10.00 12.63
CA ASP A 172 -15.73 10.81 13.65
C ASP A 172 -14.25 10.47 13.81
N GLN A 173 -13.88 9.22 13.66
CA GLN A 173 -12.49 8.77 13.73
C GLN A 173 -11.64 9.26 12.54
N LEU A 174 -12.28 9.61 11.43
CA LEU A 174 -11.62 10.13 10.25
C LEU A 174 -11.65 11.66 10.12
N LYS A 175 -12.30 12.37 11.05
CA LYS A 175 -12.38 13.84 11.03
C LYS A 175 -11.02 14.52 11.05
N ALA A 176 -10.07 13.96 11.80
CA ALA A 176 -8.72 14.49 11.90
C ALA A 176 -7.86 14.19 10.66
N TRP A 177 -8.24 13.23 9.83
CA TRP A 177 -7.48 12.82 8.64
C TRP A 177 -7.69 13.78 7.49
N PRO A 178 -6.69 13.98 6.61
CA PRO A 178 -6.81 14.88 5.47
C PRO A 178 -8.06 14.61 4.63
N LYS A 179 -8.75 15.67 4.24
CA LYS A 179 -9.97 15.56 3.42
C LYS A 179 -9.70 15.01 2.01
N THR A 180 -8.47 15.21 1.51
CA THR A 180 -8.00 14.69 0.23
C THR A 180 -7.74 13.19 0.26
N MET A 181 -7.60 12.61 1.45
CA MET A 181 -7.34 11.18 1.60
C MET A 181 -8.56 10.35 1.19
N ARG A 182 -8.34 9.44 0.28
CA ARG A 182 -9.30 8.44 -0.20
C ARG A 182 -8.89 7.05 0.28
N ILE A 183 -9.86 6.22 0.58
CA ILE A 183 -9.67 4.87 1.11
C ILE A 183 -10.25 3.87 0.13
N PHE A 184 -9.45 2.89 -0.25
CA PHE A 184 -9.82 1.85 -1.20
C PHE A 184 -9.70 0.48 -0.56
N ALA A 185 -10.55 -0.43 -1.01
CA ALA A 185 -10.47 -1.85 -0.70
C ALA A 185 -10.32 -2.64 -2.00
N ARG A 186 -9.46 -3.64 -1.96
CA ARG A 186 -9.35 -4.69 -2.95
C ARG A 186 -9.75 -6.00 -2.30
N ARG A 187 -10.53 -6.78 -3.03
CA ARG A 187 -10.77 -8.19 -2.70
C ARG A 187 -10.22 -9.08 -3.82
N GLU A 188 -9.69 -10.21 -3.47
CA GLU A 188 -9.20 -11.20 -4.42
C GLU A 188 -9.49 -12.60 -3.93
N ARG A 189 -9.67 -13.54 -4.85
CA ARG A 189 -9.81 -14.95 -4.46
C ARG A 189 -8.51 -15.41 -3.82
N PRO A 190 -8.59 -16.00 -2.61
CA PRO A 190 -7.41 -16.51 -1.95
C PRO A 190 -6.79 -17.66 -2.74
N HIS A 191 -5.48 -17.71 -2.81
CA HIS A 191 -4.78 -18.86 -3.36
C HIS A 191 -4.89 -20.07 -2.41
N PRO A 192 -4.78 -21.31 -2.88
CA PRO A 192 -4.73 -22.48 -2.02
C PRO A 192 -3.62 -22.35 -0.96
N GLY A 193 -3.97 -22.58 0.30
CA GLY A 193 -3.05 -22.44 1.44
C GLY A 193 -2.85 -21.01 1.95
N ALA A 194 -3.61 -20.03 1.47
CA ALA A 194 -3.59 -18.68 2.02
C ALA A 194 -4.04 -18.68 3.49
N GLN A 195 -3.32 -17.96 4.34
CA GLN A 195 -3.77 -17.71 5.71
C GLN A 195 -4.85 -16.60 5.66
N LEU A 196 -6.06 -16.95 6.06
CA LEU A 196 -7.22 -16.06 6.09
C LEU A 196 -7.63 -15.78 7.53
N THR A 197 -8.13 -14.58 7.77
CA THR A 197 -8.87 -14.26 8.99
C THR A 197 -10.25 -14.94 8.95
N LEU A 198 -10.93 -15.07 10.10
CA LEU A 198 -12.28 -15.62 10.13
C LEU A 198 -13.23 -14.90 9.18
N PHE A 199 -13.19 -13.57 9.17
CA PHE A 199 -13.98 -12.74 8.26
C PHE A 199 -13.74 -13.09 6.79
N GLU A 200 -12.49 -13.24 6.38
CA GLU A 200 -12.11 -13.56 4.99
C GLU A 200 -12.49 -15.01 4.62
N ALA A 201 -12.39 -15.93 5.59
CA ALA A 201 -12.78 -17.32 5.38
C ALA A 201 -14.30 -17.49 5.21
N GLU A 202 -15.10 -16.74 5.97
CA GLU A 202 -16.56 -16.74 5.86
C GLU A 202 -17.04 -16.10 4.56
N ASP A 203 -16.40 -15.00 4.15
CA ASP A 203 -16.77 -14.24 2.94
C ASP A 203 -16.18 -14.84 1.65
N GLY A 204 -15.14 -15.67 1.77
CA GLY A 204 -14.46 -16.30 0.63
C GLY A 204 -13.55 -15.37 -0.17
N TRP A 205 -13.22 -14.22 0.37
CA TRP A 205 -12.34 -13.21 -0.23
C TRP A 205 -11.22 -12.82 0.71
N ARG A 206 -10.04 -12.59 0.15
CA ARG A 206 -8.93 -11.94 0.83
C ARG A 206 -8.99 -10.44 0.57
N TYR A 207 -8.83 -9.64 1.61
CA TYR A 207 -8.91 -8.19 1.53
C TYR A 207 -7.56 -7.51 1.74
N SER A 208 -7.35 -6.42 1.01
CA SER A 208 -6.28 -5.46 1.25
C SER A 208 -6.82 -4.05 1.07
N LEU A 209 -6.42 -3.15 1.98
CA LEU A 209 -6.86 -1.76 1.96
C LEU A 209 -5.66 -0.84 1.85
N TRP A 210 -5.87 0.30 1.22
CA TRP A 210 -4.88 1.37 1.14
C TRP A 210 -5.53 2.75 1.06
N VAL A 211 -4.73 3.78 1.36
CA VAL A 211 -5.12 5.18 1.26
C VAL A 211 -4.25 5.92 0.25
N THR A 212 -4.82 6.92 -0.41
CA THR A 212 -4.12 7.76 -1.39
C THR A 212 -4.78 9.14 -1.49
N ASN A 213 -4.02 10.15 -1.89
CA ASN A 213 -4.56 11.46 -2.29
C ASN A 213 -4.70 11.60 -3.80
N ARG A 214 -4.59 10.51 -4.56
CA ARG A 214 -4.79 10.55 -6.01
C ARG A 214 -6.22 11.03 -6.31
N PRO A 215 -6.40 12.12 -7.07
CA PRO A 215 -7.72 12.67 -7.31
C PRO A 215 -8.57 11.73 -8.16
N ALA A 216 -9.89 11.78 -7.96
CA ALA A 216 -10.83 11.22 -8.90
C ALA A 216 -10.81 12.11 -10.16
N THR A 217 -10.40 11.56 -11.28
CA THR A 217 -10.51 12.26 -12.54
C THR A 217 -11.78 11.80 -13.26
N THR A 218 -12.59 12.74 -13.67
CA THR A 218 -13.81 12.45 -14.45
C THR A 218 -13.50 12.05 -15.89
N LYS A 219 -12.26 12.20 -16.35
CA LYS A 219 -11.84 11.91 -17.71
C LYS A 219 -11.03 10.62 -17.79
N GLY A 220 -11.61 9.63 -18.43
CA GLY A 220 -10.99 8.36 -18.77
C GLY A 220 -10.75 7.43 -17.58
N TRP A 221 -10.09 6.31 -17.86
CA TRP A 221 -9.87 5.22 -16.90
C TRP A 221 -8.97 5.57 -15.71
N ARG A 222 -8.21 6.67 -15.78
CA ARG A 222 -7.26 7.09 -14.71
C ARG A 222 -7.92 7.46 -13.38
N GLY A 223 -9.22 7.77 -13.40
CA GLY A 223 -10.00 8.03 -12.18
C GLY A 223 -10.73 6.80 -11.65
N GLN A 224 -10.69 5.71 -12.38
CA GLN A 224 -11.37 4.47 -11.98
C GLN A 224 -10.60 3.74 -10.88
N CYS A 225 -11.33 3.01 -10.03
CA CYS A 225 -10.74 2.25 -8.93
C CYS A 225 -9.66 1.27 -9.42
N ALA A 226 -9.90 0.62 -10.57
CA ALA A 226 -8.95 -0.33 -11.16
C ALA A 226 -7.58 0.31 -11.51
N TYR A 227 -7.58 1.55 -12.01
CA TYR A 227 -6.32 2.27 -12.27
C TYR A 227 -5.60 2.66 -10.98
N ILE A 228 -6.36 3.12 -9.98
CA ILE A 228 -5.81 3.51 -8.68
C ILE A 228 -5.20 2.30 -7.97
N ASP A 229 -5.87 1.14 -8.04
CA ASP A 229 -5.33 -0.14 -7.58
C ASP A 229 -4.05 -0.53 -8.31
N ALA A 230 -4.05 -0.50 -9.63
CA ALA A 230 -2.88 -0.82 -10.42
C ALA A 230 -1.69 0.10 -10.08
N ALA A 231 -1.96 1.39 -9.90
CA ALA A 231 -0.94 2.37 -9.50
C ALA A 231 -0.41 2.13 -8.08
N HIS A 232 -1.26 1.70 -7.14
CA HIS A 232 -0.84 1.30 -5.80
C HIS A 232 0.08 0.08 -5.82
N ARG A 233 -0.19 -0.89 -6.68
CA ARG A 233 0.53 -2.16 -6.73
C ARG A 233 1.80 -2.16 -7.58
N VAL A 234 2.07 -1.09 -8.33
CA VAL A 234 3.26 -1.01 -9.20
C VAL A 234 4.56 -1.23 -8.41
N HIS A 235 4.65 -0.69 -7.19
CA HIS A 235 5.87 -0.84 -6.39
C HIS A 235 5.95 -2.14 -5.58
N ALA A 236 4.89 -2.93 -5.45
CA ALA A 236 5.02 -4.30 -4.95
C ALA A 236 5.97 -5.14 -5.82
N ARG A 237 6.38 -4.60 -6.98
CA ARG A 237 7.34 -5.18 -7.91
C ARG A 237 8.75 -4.58 -7.78
N ALA A 238 9.03 -3.74 -6.80
CA ALA A 238 10.35 -3.12 -6.62
C ALA A 238 11.49 -4.16 -6.42
N GLY A 239 11.14 -5.41 -6.07
CA GLY A 239 12.05 -6.54 -6.08
C GLY A 239 12.20 -7.29 -7.41
N ASP A 240 11.36 -7.00 -8.41
CA ASP A 240 11.26 -7.78 -9.66
C ASP A 240 11.44 -6.92 -10.93
N VAL A 241 11.99 -5.71 -10.85
CA VAL A 241 12.04 -4.80 -12.01
C VAL A 241 13.16 -5.16 -12.96
N PRO A 242 12.87 -5.76 -14.14
CA PRO A 242 13.69 -5.58 -15.33
C PRO A 242 13.45 -4.15 -15.85
N HIS A 243 14.52 -3.47 -16.20
CA HIS A 243 14.54 -2.15 -16.80
C HIS A 243 13.40 -1.92 -17.80
N ARG A 244 12.38 -1.15 -17.44
CA ARG A 244 11.44 -0.58 -18.41
C ARG A 244 11.92 0.81 -18.81
N GLN A 245 12.59 0.88 -19.95
CA GLN A 245 12.82 2.11 -20.71
C GLN A 245 11.46 2.73 -21.04
N GLY A 246 11.25 3.99 -20.72
CA GLY A 246 10.18 4.79 -21.31
C GLY A 246 9.18 5.47 -20.38
N HIS A 247 9.41 5.60 -19.07
CA HIS A 247 8.53 6.42 -18.22
C HIS A 247 9.17 7.78 -17.87
N ARG A 248 8.35 8.85 -18.01
CA ARG A 248 8.74 10.22 -17.66
C ARG A 248 9.15 10.28 -16.19
N PRO A 249 10.21 11.05 -15.85
CA PRO A 249 10.81 11.03 -14.53
C PRO A 249 9.90 11.66 -13.47
N GLY A 250 9.28 10.82 -12.66
CA GLY A 250 8.85 11.15 -11.32
C GLY A 250 9.70 10.30 -10.38
N ALA A 251 10.25 10.88 -9.31
CA ALA A 251 10.93 10.06 -8.31
C ALA A 251 9.89 9.31 -7.49
N PHE A 252 10.02 7.99 -7.40
CA PHE A 252 9.23 7.15 -6.54
C PHE A 252 10.08 6.82 -5.32
N ALA A 253 9.55 7.09 -4.13
CA ALA A 253 10.15 6.65 -2.88
C ALA A 253 9.24 5.61 -2.22
N VAL A 254 9.82 4.50 -1.81
CA VAL A 254 9.16 3.48 -0.97
C VAL A 254 9.68 3.67 0.44
N LEU A 255 8.79 3.81 1.40
CA LEU A 255 9.10 3.90 2.82
C LEU A 255 8.71 2.61 3.53
#